data_5193a29ffadb74bbc31347c91d570101
#
_entry.id   5193a29ffadb74bbc31347c91d570101
#
_cell.length_a   1.000
_cell.length_b   1.000
_cell.length_c   1.000
_cell.angle_alpha   90.00
_cell.angle_beta   90.00
_cell.angle_gamma   90.00
#
_symmetry.space_group_name_H-M   'P 1'
#
loop_
_entity.id
_entity.type
_entity.pdbx_description
1 polymer ?
#
loop_
_entity_poly.entity_id
_entity_poly.type
_entity_poly.pdbx_seq_one_letter_code
_entity_poly.pdbx_strand_id
1 'polypeptide(L)'
;MITVLGPKPAGQVEVATFRADAPSTDGRHPAGVTFCSAREDAQRRDFTINGLFLDPVSGEVHDFVGGRADLADGIVRAIGAPAMRFGEDHLRMLRAIRFTAFFGFVLEAETRAAIERMPHLVAAVSPERIAAELRAMLSRPGRRRALDLLLDTGLAREVVPDLAPTAVAERQWREAAQIIDALDEPDLPMALATLAEDAGNEVLPRMHARLRLSNREAKKGEWLRAGVAAVAAGADPDGRPWSEMQRWVAHEDAAALADVLRARAACGLGDAGRASWLSGQVVRPRAEIDPPPLVTGDDLLAAGVTPGKAVGAALARVRALQLDGAIVTKGEAIAAALNGA
;
A
#
# COMPACT_ATOMS: atom_id res chain seq x y z
N MET A 1 -22.02 -18.69 -10.58
CA MET A 1 -20.55 -18.84 -10.49
C MET A 1 -20.26 -19.85 -9.40
N ILE A 2 -19.41 -20.83 -9.67
CA ILE A 2 -18.99 -21.88 -8.75
C ILE A 2 -17.46 -21.76 -8.61
N THR A 3 -16.97 -21.75 -7.39
CA THR A 3 -15.53 -21.76 -7.12
C THR A 3 -15.10 -23.19 -6.83
N VAL A 4 -14.16 -23.70 -7.61
CA VAL A 4 -13.54 -25.02 -7.41
C VAL A 4 -12.17 -24.81 -6.79
N LEU A 5 -11.95 -25.40 -5.61
CA LEU A 5 -10.65 -25.37 -4.92
C LEU A 5 -9.84 -26.59 -5.40
N GLY A 6 -8.69 -26.32 -6.02
CA GLY A 6 -7.75 -27.35 -6.46
C GLY A 6 -6.58 -27.49 -5.48
N PRO A 7 -5.83 -28.62 -5.54
CA PRO A 7 -4.56 -28.74 -4.81
C PRO A 7 -3.53 -27.74 -5.34
N LYS A 8 -2.59 -27.34 -4.49
CA LYS A 8 -1.47 -26.50 -4.94
C LYS A 8 -0.63 -27.27 -6.01
N PRO A 9 -0.25 -26.61 -7.13
CA PRO A 9 -0.33 -25.17 -7.43
C PRO A 9 -1.61 -24.72 -8.16
N ALA A 10 -2.58 -25.61 -8.45
CA ALA A 10 -3.78 -25.29 -9.22
C ALA A 10 -4.66 -24.17 -8.59
N GLY A 11 -4.57 -23.98 -7.26
CA GLY A 11 -5.22 -22.88 -6.57
C GLY A 11 -6.75 -22.95 -6.66
N GLN A 12 -7.36 -21.86 -7.08
CA GLN A 12 -8.80 -21.66 -7.17
C GLN A 12 -9.21 -21.44 -8.62
N VAL A 13 -10.22 -22.19 -9.09
CA VAL A 13 -10.80 -22.04 -10.42
C VAL A 13 -12.25 -21.56 -10.28
N GLU A 14 -12.57 -20.47 -10.93
CA GLU A 14 -13.94 -19.96 -11.00
C GLU A 14 -14.63 -20.50 -12.26
N VAL A 15 -15.77 -21.13 -12.08
CA VAL A 15 -16.62 -21.66 -13.16
C VAL A 15 -17.88 -20.82 -13.23
N ALA A 16 -18.13 -20.22 -14.37
CA ALA A 16 -19.33 -19.42 -14.64
C ALA A 16 -19.87 -19.71 -16.03
N THR A 17 -21.18 -19.62 -16.21
CA THR A 17 -21.81 -19.63 -17.52
C THR A 17 -21.60 -18.28 -18.21
N PHE A 18 -21.56 -18.27 -19.53
CA PHE A 18 -21.61 -17.04 -20.32
C PHE A 18 -22.91 -16.28 -20.05
N ARG A 19 -22.80 -14.99 -19.85
CA ARG A 19 -23.91 -14.13 -19.48
C ARG A 19 -23.84 -12.78 -20.18
N ALA A 20 -25.02 -12.22 -20.46
CA ALA A 20 -25.20 -10.81 -20.77
C ALA A 20 -25.74 -10.10 -19.52
N ASP A 21 -25.18 -8.95 -19.23
CA ASP A 21 -25.63 -8.11 -18.12
C ASP A 21 -26.67 -7.11 -18.66
N ALA A 22 -27.82 -6.97 -17.99
CA ALA A 22 -28.79 -5.94 -18.32
C ALA A 22 -28.21 -4.57 -17.96
N PRO A 23 -28.67 -3.46 -18.59
CA PRO A 23 -28.21 -2.12 -18.28
C PRO A 23 -28.22 -1.84 -16.77
N SER A 24 -27.10 -1.36 -16.23
CA SER A 24 -26.98 -0.96 -14.84
C SER A 24 -27.63 0.41 -14.64
N THR A 25 -28.40 0.57 -13.57
CA THR A 25 -28.98 1.87 -13.17
C THR A 25 -28.11 2.60 -12.17
N ASP A 26 -27.15 1.92 -11.54
CA ASP A 26 -26.27 2.47 -10.46
C ASP A 26 -24.78 2.41 -10.80
N GLY A 27 -24.41 2.03 -12.06
CA GLY A 27 -23.00 1.89 -12.49
C GLY A 27 -22.24 0.72 -11.81
N ARG A 28 -22.99 -0.21 -11.16
CA ARG A 28 -22.38 -1.33 -10.42
C ARG A 28 -23.05 -2.68 -10.64
N HIS A 29 -24.38 -2.74 -10.55
CA HIS A 29 -25.12 -3.99 -10.61
C HIS A 29 -26.00 -4.02 -11.85
N PRO A 30 -25.87 -5.05 -12.68
CA PRO A 30 -26.83 -5.23 -13.77
C PRO A 30 -28.22 -5.48 -13.19
N ALA A 31 -29.24 -4.86 -13.78
CA ALA A 31 -30.65 -5.06 -13.38
C ALA A 31 -31.14 -6.50 -13.57
N GLY A 32 -30.39 -7.32 -14.31
CA GLY A 32 -30.65 -8.75 -14.54
C GLY A 32 -29.48 -9.41 -15.25
N VAL A 33 -29.46 -10.73 -15.23
CA VAL A 33 -28.46 -11.56 -15.92
C VAL A 33 -29.22 -12.56 -16.80
N THR A 34 -28.89 -12.63 -18.09
CA THR A 34 -29.37 -13.62 -19.01
C THR A 34 -28.24 -14.48 -19.55
N PHE A 35 -28.46 -15.76 -19.75
CA PHE A 35 -27.45 -16.62 -20.40
C PHE A 35 -27.32 -16.22 -21.87
N CYS A 36 -26.11 -16.23 -22.37
CA CYS A 36 -25.79 -15.76 -23.70
C CYS A 36 -24.69 -16.59 -24.37
N SER A 37 -24.33 -16.23 -25.60
CA SER A 37 -23.20 -16.82 -26.32
C SER A 37 -21.83 -16.33 -25.79
N ALA A 38 -20.76 -17.05 -26.10
CA ALA A 38 -19.38 -16.62 -25.80
C ALA A 38 -19.05 -15.26 -26.44
N ARG A 39 -19.58 -14.96 -27.63
CA ARG A 39 -19.41 -13.66 -28.30
C ARG A 39 -20.03 -12.52 -27.50
N GLU A 40 -21.23 -12.68 -27.01
CA GLU A 40 -21.92 -11.66 -26.21
C GLU A 40 -21.23 -11.49 -24.84
N ASP A 41 -20.74 -12.57 -24.22
CA ASP A 41 -19.95 -12.50 -22.99
C ASP A 41 -18.62 -11.75 -23.21
N ALA A 42 -17.92 -11.97 -24.34
CA ALA A 42 -16.73 -11.21 -24.70
C ALA A 42 -17.02 -9.71 -24.79
N GLN A 43 -18.13 -9.35 -25.47
CA GLN A 43 -18.48 -7.95 -25.72
C GLN A 43 -18.82 -7.15 -24.46
N ARG A 44 -19.22 -7.78 -23.34
CA ARG A 44 -19.49 -7.08 -22.08
C ARG A 44 -18.26 -6.92 -21.18
N ARG A 45 -17.13 -7.55 -21.51
CA ARG A 45 -15.90 -7.45 -20.73
C ARG A 45 -15.28 -6.05 -20.84
N ASP A 46 -14.27 -5.81 -20.02
CA ASP A 46 -13.61 -4.49 -19.92
C ASP A 46 -12.69 -4.19 -21.12
N PHE A 47 -11.70 -5.07 -21.36
CA PHE A 47 -10.67 -4.83 -22.36
C PHE A 47 -10.56 -5.98 -23.35
N THR A 48 -10.12 -5.67 -24.58
CA THR A 48 -9.99 -6.64 -25.68
C THR A 48 -9.13 -7.83 -25.28
N ILE A 49 -8.00 -7.60 -24.59
CA ILE A 49 -7.09 -8.65 -24.10
C ILE A 49 -7.74 -9.59 -23.07
N ASN A 50 -8.80 -9.15 -22.40
CA ASN A 50 -9.59 -9.94 -21.45
C ASN A 50 -10.80 -10.60 -22.08
N GLY A 51 -11.06 -10.36 -23.37
CA GLY A 51 -12.18 -10.91 -24.13
C GLY A 51 -11.85 -12.18 -24.92
N LEU A 52 -10.69 -12.77 -24.68
CA LEU A 52 -10.25 -14.02 -25.31
C LEU A 52 -10.76 -15.24 -24.53
N PHE A 53 -11.13 -16.29 -25.26
CA PHE A 53 -11.50 -17.59 -24.69
C PHE A 53 -10.61 -18.69 -25.27
N LEU A 54 -10.10 -19.56 -24.41
CA LEU A 54 -9.35 -20.74 -24.78
C LEU A 54 -10.26 -21.96 -24.59
N ASP A 55 -10.48 -22.76 -25.64
CA ASP A 55 -11.02 -24.10 -25.48
C ASP A 55 -9.88 -25.03 -24.99
N PRO A 56 -9.97 -25.56 -23.77
CA PRO A 56 -8.92 -26.40 -23.21
C PRO A 56 -8.83 -27.80 -23.86
N VAL A 57 -9.84 -28.21 -24.63
CA VAL A 57 -9.85 -29.52 -25.29
C VAL A 57 -9.20 -29.44 -26.67
N SER A 58 -9.59 -28.45 -27.48
CA SER A 58 -9.03 -28.26 -28.83
C SER A 58 -7.76 -27.42 -28.84
N GLY A 59 -7.52 -26.60 -27.78
CA GLY A 59 -6.47 -25.60 -27.74
C GLY A 59 -6.78 -24.36 -28.60
N GLU A 60 -8.01 -24.26 -29.17
CA GLU A 60 -8.38 -23.13 -29.99
C GLU A 60 -8.65 -21.87 -29.15
N VAL A 61 -8.12 -20.73 -29.61
CA VAL A 61 -8.39 -19.41 -29.01
C VAL A 61 -9.45 -18.70 -29.85
N HIS A 62 -10.63 -18.48 -29.25
CA HIS A 62 -11.70 -17.70 -29.83
C HIS A 62 -11.55 -16.23 -29.49
N ASP A 63 -11.48 -15.37 -30.51
CA ASP A 63 -11.37 -13.92 -30.40
C ASP A 63 -12.55 -13.25 -31.10
N PHE A 64 -13.41 -12.59 -30.33
CA PHE A 64 -14.59 -11.89 -30.81
C PHE A 64 -14.47 -10.37 -30.77
N VAL A 65 -13.34 -9.85 -30.24
CA VAL A 65 -13.17 -8.42 -29.91
C VAL A 65 -11.82 -7.83 -30.37
N GLY A 66 -11.00 -8.62 -31.07
CA GLY A 66 -9.67 -8.19 -31.54
C GLY A 66 -8.56 -8.25 -30.49
N GLY A 67 -8.77 -9.02 -29.42
CA GLY A 67 -7.85 -9.10 -28.29
C GLY A 67 -6.51 -9.74 -28.62
N ARG A 68 -6.43 -10.64 -29.61
CA ARG A 68 -5.15 -11.27 -30.03
C ARG A 68 -4.21 -10.25 -30.65
N ALA A 69 -4.72 -9.35 -31.48
CA ALA A 69 -3.92 -8.27 -32.08
C ALA A 69 -3.43 -7.31 -30.99
N ASP A 70 -4.32 -6.81 -30.14
CA ASP A 70 -3.96 -5.90 -29.06
C ASP A 70 -2.98 -6.54 -28.06
N LEU A 71 -3.09 -7.85 -27.79
CA LEU A 71 -2.14 -8.58 -26.95
C LEU A 71 -0.77 -8.68 -27.60
N ALA A 72 -0.71 -8.93 -28.92
CA ALA A 72 0.55 -8.97 -29.67
C ALA A 72 1.23 -7.62 -29.75
N ASP A 73 0.43 -6.55 -29.93
CA ASP A 73 0.91 -5.17 -30.04
C ASP A 73 1.17 -4.49 -28.68
N GLY A 74 0.82 -5.17 -27.57
CA GLY A 74 0.98 -4.63 -26.22
C GLY A 74 0.03 -3.45 -25.95
N ILE A 75 -1.23 -3.54 -26.32
CA ILE A 75 -2.23 -2.47 -26.21
C ILE A 75 -3.32 -2.86 -25.19
N VAL A 76 -3.68 -1.93 -24.30
CA VAL A 76 -4.88 -2.00 -23.46
C VAL A 76 -5.94 -1.10 -24.07
N ARG A 77 -6.97 -1.74 -24.66
CA ARG A 77 -8.09 -1.09 -25.36
C ARG A 77 -9.41 -1.52 -24.73
N ALA A 78 -10.30 -0.58 -24.45
CA ALA A 78 -11.67 -0.87 -24.03
C ALA A 78 -12.47 -1.54 -25.16
N ILE A 79 -13.31 -2.52 -24.83
CA ILE A 79 -14.18 -3.17 -25.80
C ILE A 79 -15.32 -2.22 -26.16
N GLY A 80 -15.50 -1.94 -27.45
CA GLY A 80 -16.52 -1.00 -27.96
C GLY A 80 -16.16 0.46 -27.67
N ALA A 81 -17.17 1.31 -27.42
CA ALA A 81 -16.95 2.72 -27.13
C ALA A 81 -16.47 2.90 -25.67
N PRO A 82 -15.26 3.45 -25.42
CA PRO A 82 -14.71 3.53 -24.06
C PRO A 82 -15.60 4.27 -23.06
N ALA A 83 -16.22 5.39 -23.48
CA ALA A 83 -17.11 6.16 -22.63
C ALA A 83 -18.34 5.35 -22.14
N MET A 84 -18.91 4.57 -23.03
CA MET A 84 -20.03 3.66 -22.68
C MET A 84 -19.55 2.58 -21.70
N ARG A 85 -18.39 1.99 -21.99
CA ARG A 85 -17.80 0.92 -21.18
C ARG A 85 -17.47 1.37 -19.77
N PHE A 86 -16.95 2.58 -19.60
CA PHE A 86 -16.67 3.19 -18.29
C PHE A 86 -17.95 3.65 -17.59
N GLY A 87 -19.00 4.01 -18.33
CA GLY A 87 -20.32 4.31 -17.77
C GLY A 87 -21.01 3.12 -17.12
N GLU A 88 -20.77 1.89 -17.61
CA GLU A 88 -21.32 0.66 -17.03
C GLU A 88 -20.66 0.26 -15.70
N ASP A 89 -19.35 0.44 -15.58
CA ASP A 89 -18.59 0.21 -14.34
C ASP A 89 -17.37 1.14 -14.32
N HIS A 90 -17.46 2.16 -13.48
CA HIS A 90 -16.43 3.21 -13.36
C HIS A 90 -15.09 2.67 -12.86
N LEU A 91 -15.06 1.51 -12.14
CA LEU A 91 -13.81 0.86 -11.71
C LEU A 91 -12.94 0.45 -12.90
N ARG A 92 -13.53 0.22 -14.08
CA ARG A 92 -12.77 -0.13 -15.28
C ARG A 92 -11.70 0.89 -15.64
N MET A 93 -11.87 2.17 -15.28
CA MET A 93 -10.82 3.19 -15.44
C MET A 93 -9.56 2.86 -14.64
N LEU A 94 -9.70 2.48 -13.37
CA LEU A 94 -8.56 2.05 -12.54
C LEU A 94 -7.96 0.73 -13.05
N ARG A 95 -8.80 -0.20 -13.50
CA ARG A 95 -8.35 -1.46 -14.11
C ARG A 95 -7.55 -1.23 -15.39
N ALA A 96 -7.92 -0.23 -16.22
CA ALA A 96 -7.14 0.15 -17.41
C ALA A 96 -5.72 0.56 -17.02
N ILE A 97 -5.57 1.43 -16.02
CA ILE A 97 -4.28 1.84 -15.48
C ILE A 97 -3.48 0.62 -14.99
N ARG A 98 -4.12 -0.25 -14.21
CA ARG A 98 -3.48 -1.44 -13.64
C ARG A 98 -2.95 -2.38 -14.72
N PHE A 99 -3.77 -2.75 -15.72
CA PHE A 99 -3.33 -3.64 -16.79
C PHE A 99 -2.23 -3.01 -17.66
N THR A 100 -2.37 -1.73 -18.00
CA THR A 100 -1.36 -0.98 -18.75
C THR A 100 -0.01 -0.98 -18.04
N ALA A 101 -0.01 -0.72 -16.74
CA ALA A 101 1.20 -0.68 -15.94
C ALA A 101 1.80 -2.07 -15.71
N PHE A 102 0.98 -3.05 -15.32
CA PHE A 102 1.42 -4.39 -14.99
C PHE A 102 2.04 -5.15 -16.17
N PHE A 103 1.41 -5.07 -17.34
CA PHE A 103 1.93 -5.72 -18.55
C PHE A 103 2.99 -4.89 -19.29
N GLY A 104 3.21 -3.64 -18.91
CA GLY A 104 4.06 -2.72 -19.65
C GLY A 104 3.46 -2.29 -21.00
N PHE A 105 2.16 -2.45 -21.19
CA PHE A 105 1.44 -2.16 -22.44
C PHE A 105 1.14 -0.67 -22.61
N VAL A 106 0.73 -0.26 -23.81
CA VAL A 106 0.28 1.09 -24.10
C VAL A 106 -1.21 1.20 -23.85
N LEU A 107 -1.64 2.24 -23.14
CA LEU A 107 -3.06 2.58 -23.02
C LEU A 107 -3.50 3.22 -24.34
N GLU A 108 -4.46 2.59 -25.02
CA GLU A 108 -4.95 3.05 -26.31
C GLU A 108 -5.51 4.47 -26.22
N ALA A 109 -5.31 5.27 -27.26
CA ALA A 109 -5.54 6.73 -27.24
C ALA A 109 -6.99 7.13 -26.91
N GLU A 110 -8.00 6.45 -27.51
CA GLU A 110 -9.41 6.77 -27.25
C GLU A 110 -9.83 6.32 -25.86
N THR A 111 -9.29 5.18 -25.39
CA THR A 111 -9.49 4.66 -24.02
C THR A 111 -8.91 5.63 -23.00
N ARG A 112 -7.68 6.14 -23.24
CA ARG A 112 -7.04 7.16 -22.41
C ARG A 112 -7.85 8.45 -22.38
N ALA A 113 -8.23 8.97 -23.55
CA ALA A 113 -9.00 10.21 -23.66
C ALA A 113 -10.38 10.11 -22.99
N ALA A 114 -10.99 8.92 -22.97
CA ALA A 114 -12.24 8.71 -22.24
C ALA A 114 -12.02 8.80 -20.72
N ILE A 115 -10.94 8.22 -20.19
CA ILE A 115 -10.58 8.34 -18.76
C ILE A 115 -10.36 9.82 -18.40
N GLU A 116 -9.56 10.55 -19.19
CA GLU A 116 -9.23 11.95 -18.95
C GLU A 116 -10.46 12.88 -18.97
N ARG A 117 -11.52 12.53 -19.72
CA ARG A 117 -12.78 13.30 -19.75
C ARG A 117 -13.70 13.05 -18.57
N MET A 118 -13.62 11.88 -17.92
CA MET A 118 -14.58 11.48 -16.90
C MET A 118 -13.97 10.87 -15.63
N PRO A 119 -12.80 11.33 -15.13
CA PRO A 119 -12.15 10.72 -13.97
C PRO A 119 -13.00 10.81 -12.72
N HIS A 120 -13.83 11.87 -12.59
CA HIS A 120 -14.73 12.12 -11.47
C HIS A 120 -15.73 10.99 -11.22
N LEU A 121 -16.08 10.19 -12.23
CA LEU A 121 -17.00 9.07 -12.07
C LEU A 121 -16.45 7.97 -11.15
N VAL A 122 -15.12 7.87 -11.00
CA VAL A 122 -14.52 6.88 -10.08
C VAL A 122 -14.91 7.12 -8.63
N ALA A 123 -15.30 8.35 -8.26
CA ALA A 123 -15.75 8.69 -6.91
C ALA A 123 -17.05 7.96 -6.51
N ALA A 124 -17.84 7.47 -7.48
CA ALA A 124 -19.04 6.65 -7.23
C ALA A 124 -18.71 5.18 -6.93
N VAL A 125 -17.47 4.74 -7.14
CA VAL A 125 -17.03 3.37 -6.84
C VAL A 125 -16.83 3.21 -5.33
N SER A 126 -17.20 2.04 -4.80
CA SER A 126 -16.99 1.79 -3.36
C SER A 126 -15.51 1.85 -2.96
N PRO A 127 -15.20 2.45 -1.81
CA PRO A 127 -13.83 2.61 -1.32
C PRO A 127 -13.03 1.30 -1.29
N GLU A 128 -13.69 0.21 -0.92
CA GLU A 128 -13.07 -1.12 -0.86
C GLU A 128 -12.61 -1.63 -2.22
N ARG A 129 -13.40 -1.37 -3.28
CA ARG A 129 -13.03 -1.73 -4.65
C ARG A 129 -11.86 -0.87 -5.13
N ILE A 130 -11.87 0.43 -4.83
CA ILE A 130 -10.74 1.33 -5.14
C ILE A 130 -9.48 0.85 -4.42
N ALA A 131 -9.55 0.57 -3.11
CA ALA A 131 -8.42 0.06 -2.33
C ALA A 131 -7.89 -1.26 -2.87
N ALA A 132 -8.77 -2.17 -3.34
CA ALA A 132 -8.35 -3.43 -3.94
C ALA A 132 -7.56 -3.23 -5.25
N GLU A 133 -8.00 -2.32 -6.12
CA GLU A 133 -7.24 -1.98 -7.34
C GLU A 133 -5.90 -1.31 -7.01
N LEU A 134 -5.85 -0.39 -6.04
CA LEU A 134 -4.60 0.23 -5.59
C LEU A 134 -3.61 -0.82 -5.02
N ARG A 135 -4.09 -1.76 -4.19
CA ARG A 135 -3.25 -2.87 -3.72
C ARG A 135 -2.69 -3.67 -4.88
N ALA A 136 -3.54 -4.02 -5.84
CA ALA A 136 -3.11 -4.79 -7.01
C ALA A 136 -2.12 -4.04 -7.91
N MET A 137 -2.19 -2.71 -7.99
CA MET A 137 -1.24 -1.87 -8.71
C MET A 137 0.11 -1.77 -7.99
N LEU A 138 0.06 -1.53 -6.67
CA LEU A 138 1.24 -1.12 -5.91
C LEU A 138 2.07 -2.30 -5.39
N SER A 139 1.49 -3.51 -5.31
CA SER A 139 2.21 -4.73 -4.90
C SER A 139 2.90 -5.48 -6.05
N ARG A 140 2.93 -4.92 -7.26
CA ARG A 140 3.45 -5.60 -8.46
C ARG A 140 4.43 -4.71 -9.24
N PRO A 141 5.25 -5.30 -10.14
CA PRO A 141 6.04 -4.52 -11.09
C PRO A 141 5.20 -3.55 -11.91
N GLY A 142 5.79 -2.42 -12.31
CA GLY A 142 5.10 -1.37 -13.04
C GLY A 142 4.35 -0.36 -12.16
N ARG A 143 4.50 -0.43 -10.84
CA ARG A 143 3.83 0.44 -9.86
C ARG A 143 4.13 1.93 -10.06
N ARG A 144 5.36 2.30 -10.42
CA ARG A 144 5.70 3.67 -10.81
C ARG A 144 4.85 4.14 -11.98
N ARG A 145 4.80 3.33 -13.04
CA ARG A 145 4.00 3.64 -14.22
C ARG A 145 2.50 3.75 -13.89
N ALA A 146 2.00 2.91 -12.98
CA ALA A 146 0.61 3.02 -12.50
C ALA A 146 0.36 4.37 -11.82
N LEU A 147 1.26 4.80 -10.94
CA LEU A 147 1.18 6.09 -10.25
C LEU A 147 1.29 7.27 -11.22
N ASP A 148 2.20 7.21 -12.19
CA ASP A 148 2.33 8.23 -13.24
C ASP A 148 1.05 8.32 -14.08
N LEU A 149 0.47 7.19 -14.49
CA LEU A 149 -0.78 7.15 -15.24
C LEU A 149 -1.98 7.66 -14.43
N LEU A 150 -2.07 7.33 -13.13
CA LEU A 150 -3.11 7.87 -12.25
C LEU A 150 -3.05 9.40 -12.18
N LEU A 151 -1.83 9.94 -12.10
CA LEU A 151 -1.61 11.39 -12.11
C LEU A 151 -1.99 12.01 -13.46
N ASP A 152 -1.42 11.49 -14.54
CA ASP A 152 -1.56 12.04 -15.90
C ASP A 152 -3.00 11.99 -16.42
N THR A 153 -3.80 10.99 -16.00
CA THR A 153 -5.22 10.86 -16.38
C THR A 153 -6.17 11.60 -15.45
N GLY A 154 -5.67 12.23 -14.38
CA GLY A 154 -6.49 12.92 -13.38
C GLY A 154 -7.16 12.01 -12.35
N LEU A 155 -7.04 10.69 -12.46
CA LEU A 155 -7.63 9.73 -11.51
C LEU A 155 -7.06 9.87 -10.09
N ALA A 156 -5.79 10.29 -9.94
CA ALA A 156 -5.19 10.50 -8.64
C ALA A 156 -5.98 11.50 -7.79
N ARG A 157 -6.53 12.56 -8.39
CA ARG A 157 -7.33 13.59 -7.70
C ARG A 157 -8.63 13.05 -7.13
N GLU A 158 -9.18 12.04 -7.77
CA GLU A 158 -10.44 11.42 -7.36
C GLU A 158 -10.22 10.33 -6.29
N VAL A 159 -9.13 9.58 -6.43
CA VAL A 159 -8.81 8.45 -5.55
C VAL A 159 -8.19 8.92 -4.24
N VAL A 160 -7.27 9.89 -4.30
CA VAL A 160 -6.53 10.45 -3.16
C VAL A 160 -6.49 11.99 -3.22
N PRO A 161 -7.65 12.65 -3.14
CA PRO A 161 -7.79 14.11 -3.35
C PRO A 161 -6.96 14.95 -2.37
N ASP A 162 -6.67 14.42 -1.18
CA ASP A 162 -5.84 15.09 -0.18
C ASP A 162 -4.38 15.27 -0.61
N LEU A 163 -3.95 14.53 -1.64
CA LEU A 163 -2.66 14.66 -2.32
C LEU A 163 -2.80 15.38 -3.69
N ALA A 164 -3.94 16.03 -3.92
CA ALA A 164 -4.26 16.66 -5.21
C ALA A 164 -3.17 17.65 -5.64
N PRO A 165 -2.60 17.46 -6.83
CA PRO A 165 -1.37 18.10 -7.21
C PRO A 165 -1.56 19.60 -7.54
N THR A 166 -0.86 20.43 -6.77
CA THR A 166 -0.25 21.64 -7.27
C THR A 166 1.01 21.24 -8.06
N ALA A 167 1.65 22.13 -8.81
CA ALA A 167 2.89 21.81 -9.49
C ALA A 167 4.02 21.30 -8.53
N VAL A 168 4.01 21.76 -7.29
CA VAL A 168 4.91 21.24 -6.23
C VAL A 168 4.52 19.82 -5.84
N ALA A 169 3.25 19.55 -5.65
CA ALA A 169 2.76 18.23 -5.30
C ALA A 169 2.93 17.20 -6.44
N GLU A 170 2.93 17.62 -7.71
CA GLU A 170 3.26 16.74 -8.84
C GLU A 170 4.70 16.23 -8.77
N ARG A 171 5.65 17.09 -8.44
CA ARG A 171 7.04 16.68 -8.26
C ARG A 171 7.15 15.69 -7.10
N GLN A 172 6.59 16.02 -5.95
CA GLN A 172 6.58 15.14 -4.77
C GLN A 172 5.93 13.78 -5.07
N TRP A 173 4.83 13.78 -5.83
CA TRP A 173 4.19 12.54 -6.29
C TRP A 173 5.14 11.68 -7.12
N ARG A 174 5.84 12.27 -8.10
CA ARG A 174 6.78 11.53 -8.96
C ARG A 174 8.00 11.03 -8.19
N GLU A 175 8.50 11.81 -7.24
CA GLU A 175 9.56 11.40 -6.32
C GLU A 175 9.11 10.23 -5.44
N ALA A 176 7.91 10.31 -4.86
CA ALA A 176 7.31 9.21 -4.11
C ALA A 176 7.09 7.96 -4.97
N ALA A 177 6.65 8.13 -6.22
CA ALA A 177 6.50 7.02 -7.18
C ALA A 177 7.83 6.32 -7.49
N GLN A 178 8.94 7.05 -7.54
CA GLN A 178 10.28 6.47 -7.68
C GLN A 178 10.68 5.65 -6.45
N ILE A 179 10.42 6.19 -5.26
CA ILE A 179 10.70 5.48 -4.00
C ILE A 179 9.86 4.20 -3.92
N ILE A 180 8.55 4.28 -4.21
CA ILE A 180 7.66 3.13 -4.19
C ILE A 180 8.10 2.06 -5.19
N ASP A 181 8.62 2.46 -6.35
CA ASP A 181 9.14 1.50 -7.35
C ASP A 181 10.41 0.78 -6.87
N ALA A 182 11.20 1.43 -6.05
CA ALA A 182 12.44 0.89 -5.47
C ALA A 182 12.23 0.04 -4.21
N LEU A 183 11.00 -0.05 -3.67
CA LEU A 183 10.68 -0.94 -2.55
C LEU A 183 10.74 -2.42 -2.97
N ASP A 184 11.17 -3.30 -2.08
CA ASP A 184 11.23 -4.74 -2.35
C ASP A 184 9.84 -5.38 -2.40
N GLU A 185 9.10 -5.27 -1.31
CA GLU A 185 7.75 -5.84 -1.16
C GLU A 185 6.75 -4.79 -0.65
N PRO A 186 6.40 -3.79 -1.48
CA PRO A 186 5.48 -2.74 -1.05
C PRO A 186 4.06 -3.26 -0.83
N ASP A 187 3.45 -2.76 0.22
CA ASP A 187 2.01 -2.87 0.43
C ASP A 187 1.34 -1.49 0.37
N LEU A 188 0.02 -1.48 0.40
CA LEU A 188 -0.74 -0.23 0.30
C LEU A 188 -0.41 0.78 1.43
N PRO A 189 -0.31 0.37 2.71
CA PRO A 189 0.13 1.27 3.78
C PRO A 189 1.51 1.93 3.56
N MET A 190 2.50 1.16 3.08
CA MET A 190 3.83 1.69 2.75
C MET A 190 3.76 2.74 1.64
N ALA A 191 3.03 2.43 0.58
CA ALA A 191 2.89 3.33 -0.57
C ALA A 191 2.15 4.63 -0.18
N LEU A 192 1.06 4.54 0.59
CA LEU A 192 0.33 5.71 1.06
C LEU A 192 1.15 6.56 2.05
N ALA A 193 1.92 5.92 2.94
CA ALA A 193 2.83 6.63 3.84
C ALA A 193 3.90 7.40 3.06
N THR A 194 4.46 6.79 2.00
CA THR A 194 5.47 7.43 1.13
C THR A 194 4.86 8.59 0.33
N LEU A 195 3.66 8.42 -0.24
CA LEU A 195 2.96 9.48 -0.96
C LEU A 195 2.58 10.67 -0.06
N ALA A 196 2.31 10.41 1.23
CA ALA A 196 1.88 11.42 2.20
C ALA A 196 3.03 11.95 3.06
N GLU A 197 4.28 11.63 2.75
CA GLU A 197 5.42 11.95 3.62
C GLU A 197 5.53 13.46 3.94
N ASP A 198 5.49 14.29 2.92
CA ASP A 198 5.59 15.75 3.04
C ASP A 198 4.23 16.43 3.23
N ALA A 199 3.17 15.66 3.33
CA ALA A 199 1.83 16.18 3.55
C ALA A 199 1.55 16.45 5.04
N GLY A 200 0.53 17.27 5.32
CA GLY A 200 0.08 17.54 6.68
C GLY A 200 -0.31 16.26 7.43
N ASN A 201 -0.20 16.28 8.76
CA ASN A 201 -0.46 15.11 9.61
C ASN A 201 -1.84 14.48 9.42
N GLU A 202 -2.84 15.27 9.01
CA GLU A 202 -4.21 14.81 8.80
C GLU A 202 -4.45 14.10 7.45
N VAL A 203 -3.50 14.20 6.52
CA VAL A 203 -3.69 13.68 5.15
C VAL A 203 -3.75 12.15 5.16
N LEU A 204 -2.79 11.49 5.78
CA LEU A 204 -2.72 10.03 5.81
C LEU A 204 -3.92 9.41 6.57
N PRO A 205 -4.33 9.88 7.76
CA PRO A 205 -5.57 9.44 8.41
C PRO A 205 -6.82 9.61 7.54
N ARG A 206 -6.97 10.73 6.83
CA ARG A 206 -8.11 10.94 5.91
C ARG A 206 -8.09 9.96 4.75
N MET A 207 -6.92 9.69 4.15
CA MET A 207 -6.77 8.68 3.09
C MET A 207 -7.15 7.28 3.59
N HIS A 208 -6.70 6.89 4.78
CA HIS A 208 -7.07 5.61 5.40
C HIS A 208 -8.58 5.48 5.60
N ALA A 209 -9.21 6.52 6.15
CA ALA A 209 -10.67 6.54 6.34
C ALA A 209 -11.42 6.49 5.00
N ARG A 210 -10.98 7.27 3.99
CA ARG A 210 -11.56 7.31 2.64
C ARG A 210 -11.51 5.95 1.95
N LEU A 211 -10.39 5.24 2.05
CA LEU A 211 -10.18 3.93 1.44
C LEU A 211 -10.66 2.77 2.32
N ARG A 212 -11.23 3.07 3.48
CA ARG A 212 -11.71 2.10 4.47
C ARG A 212 -10.68 1.02 4.79
N LEU A 213 -9.44 1.44 5.03
CA LEU A 213 -8.39 0.53 5.43
C LEU A 213 -8.66 -0.03 6.82
N SER A 214 -8.15 -1.23 7.08
CA SER A 214 -8.20 -1.82 8.42
C SER A 214 -7.39 -0.99 9.43
N ASN A 215 -7.74 -1.07 10.71
CA ASN A 215 -6.99 -0.40 11.78
C ASN A 215 -5.49 -0.79 11.79
N ARG A 216 -5.17 -2.03 11.40
CA ARG A 216 -3.78 -2.50 11.31
C ARG A 216 -3.04 -1.78 10.18
N GLU A 217 -3.64 -1.68 9.01
CA GLU A 217 -3.07 -0.97 7.86
C GLU A 217 -2.88 0.53 8.15
N ALA A 218 -3.87 1.16 8.77
CA ALA A 218 -3.80 2.56 9.16
C ALA A 218 -2.65 2.82 10.14
N LYS A 219 -2.56 2.02 11.21
CA LYS A 219 -1.48 2.13 12.20
C LYS A 219 -0.10 1.89 11.59
N LYS A 220 0.03 0.90 10.70
CA LYS A 220 1.29 0.64 9.97
C LYS A 220 1.72 1.86 9.16
N GLY A 221 0.82 2.45 8.36
CA GLY A 221 1.13 3.62 7.55
C GLY A 221 1.56 4.83 8.39
N GLU A 222 0.82 5.15 9.45
CA GLU A 222 1.15 6.24 10.38
C GLU A 222 2.49 6.02 11.08
N TRP A 223 2.74 4.78 11.54
CA TRP A 223 3.99 4.42 12.18
C TRP A 223 5.19 4.53 11.22
N LEU A 224 5.05 4.05 9.98
CA LEU A 224 6.10 4.15 8.95
C LEU A 224 6.45 5.62 8.66
N ARG A 225 5.44 6.47 8.45
CA ARG A 225 5.66 7.91 8.21
C ARG A 225 6.39 8.58 9.37
N ALA A 226 5.96 8.29 10.60
CA ALA A 226 6.61 8.81 11.80
C ALA A 226 8.05 8.28 11.94
N GLY A 227 8.30 7.02 11.61
CA GLY A 227 9.60 6.37 11.64
C GLY A 227 10.57 6.97 10.64
N VAL A 228 10.13 7.20 9.39
CA VAL A 228 10.95 7.90 8.38
C VAL A 228 11.37 9.27 8.90
N ALA A 229 10.43 10.07 9.39
CA ALA A 229 10.73 11.39 9.94
C ALA A 229 11.70 11.31 11.14
N ALA A 230 11.47 10.36 12.06
CA ALA A 230 12.28 10.21 13.26
C ALA A 230 13.73 9.78 12.96
N VAL A 231 13.92 8.84 12.01
CA VAL A 231 15.27 8.37 11.64
C VAL A 231 15.97 9.41 10.75
N ALA A 232 15.23 10.14 9.93
CA ALA A 232 15.79 11.19 9.07
C ALA A 232 16.19 12.47 9.83
N ALA A 233 15.54 12.77 10.97
CA ALA A 233 15.77 13.99 11.72
C ALA A 233 16.96 13.88 12.69
N GLY A 234 17.55 15.03 13.02
CA GLY A 234 18.53 15.18 14.10
C GLY A 234 19.92 14.62 13.80
N ALA A 235 20.65 14.30 14.87
CA ALA A 235 22.00 13.72 14.79
C ALA A 235 22.00 12.33 14.16
N ASP A 236 23.18 11.85 13.77
CA ASP A 236 23.39 10.49 13.29
C ASP A 236 22.76 9.48 14.28
N PRO A 237 22.00 8.46 13.81
CA PRO A 237 21.41 7.45 14.67
C PRO A 237 22.39 6.79 15.66
N ASP A 238 23.66 6.57 15.24
CA ASP A 238 24.71 6.02 16.11
C ASP A 238 25.08 6.92 17.30
N GLY A 239 24.87 8.23 17.17
CA GLY A 239 25.09 9.21 18.26
C GLY A 239 23.88 9.45 19.16
N ARG A 240 22.76 8.76 18.94
CA ARG A 240 21.52 8.94 19.71
C ARG A 240 21.37 7.83 20.77
N PRO A 241 20.74 8.16 21.93
CA PRO A 241 20.43 7.15 22.93
C PRO A 241 19.64 5.97 22.33
N TRP A 242 20.02 4.74 22.68
CA TRP A 242 19.32 3.55 22.21
C TRP A 242 17.84 3.55 22.65
N SER A 243 17.56 4.09 23.83
CA SER A 243 16.20 4.27 24.36
C SER A 243 15.28 5.08 23.44
N GLU A 244 15.81 5.98 22.63
CA GLU A 244 15.05 6.74 21.63
C GLU A 244 14.83 5.94 20.33
N MET A 245 15.83 5.16 19.92
CA MET A 245 15.83 4.47 18.62
C MET A 245 15.23 3.07 18.67
N GLN A 246 15.30 2.42 19.84
CA GLN A 246 14.88 1.03 20.04
C GLN A 246 13.44 0.77 19.55
N ARG A 247 12.50 1.67 19.78
CA ARG A 247 11.10 1.53 19.36
C ARG A 247 10.92 1.41 17.85
N TRP A 248 11.84 1.98 17.07
CA TRP A 248 11.82 1.90 15.61
C TRP A 248 12.44 0.59 15.09
N VAL A 249 13.39 0.06 15.83
CA VAL A 249 14.09 -1.19 15.51
C VAL A 249 13.32 -2.42 16.01
N ALA A 250 12.70 -2.31 17.19
CA ALA A 250 12.00 -3.40 17.84
C ALA A 250 10.56 -3.65 17.32
N HIS A 251 10.01 -2.79 16.48
CA HIS A 251 8.65 -2.89 15.97
C HIS A 251 8.51 -4.03 14.93
N GLU A 252 7.32 -4.61 14.83
CA GLU A 252 7.03 -5.65 13.83
C GLU A 252 7.24 -5.18 12.37
N ASP A 253 7.04 -3.90 12.10
CA ASP A 253 7.21 -3.29 10.77
C ASP A 253 8.59 -2.64 10.57
N ALA A 254 9.59 -2.90 11.44
CA ALA A 254 10.92 -2.30 11.35
C ALA A 254 11.64 -2.63 10.03
N ALA A 255 11.45 -3.85 9.51
CA ALA A 255 11.99 -4.24 8.20
C ALA A 255 11.38 -3.40 7.05
N ALA A 256 10.08 -3.11 7.11
CA ALA A 256 9.41 -2.24 6.15
C ALA A 256 9.93 -0.79 6.22
N LEU A 257 10.20 -0.28 7.43
CA LEU A 257 10.82 1.04 7.61
C LEU A 257 12.24 1.08 7.02
N ALA A 258 13.04 0.04 7.25
CA ALA A 258 14.38 -0.08 6.67
C ALA A 258 14.34 -0.13 5.13
N ASP A 259 13.37 -0.83 4.55
CA ASP A 259 13.15 -0.88 3.10
C ASP A 259 12.79 0.50 2.54
N VAL A 260 11.89 1.25 3.18
CA VAL A 260 11.54 2.62 2.77
C VAL A 260 12.77 3.53 2.80
N LEU A 261 13.57 3.51 3.86
CA LEU A 261 14.78 4.33 3.94
C LEU A 261 15.83 3.94 2.88
N ARG A 262 15.99 2.63 2.63
CA ARG A 262 16.89 2.12 1.58
C ARG A 262 16.42 2.57 0.20
N ALA A 263 15.13 2.46 -0.11
CA ALA A 263 14.54 2.90 -1.38
C ALA A 263 14.72 4.40 -1.58
N ARG A 264 14.51 5.22 -0.53
CA ARG A 264 14.77 6.66 -0.57
C ARG A 264 16.22 6.99 -0.89
N ALA A 265 17.15 6.33 -0.21
CA ALA A 265 18.59 6.51 -0.44
C ALA A 265 18.98 6.12 -1.88
N ALA A 266 18.45 5.02 -2.40
CA ALA A 266 18.69 4.57 -3.77
C ALA A 266 18.18 5.58 -4.83
N CYS A 267 17.13 6.33 -4.50
CA CYS A 267 16.60 7.40 -5.36
C CYS A 267 17.30 8.76 -5.17
N GLY A 268 18.31 8.85 -4.30
CA GLY A 268 18.97 10.13 -3.97
C GLY A 268 18.10 11.09 -3.12
N LEU A 269 17.03 10.59 -2.52
CA LEU A 269 16.06 11.33 -1.72
C LEU A 269 16.17 11.03 -0.21
N GLY A 270 17.22 10.33 0.20
CA GLY A 270 17.47 9.94 1.59
C GLY A 270 18.95 9.72 1.88
N ASP A 271 19.26 9.55 3.15
CA ASP A 271 20.61 9.31 3.67
C ASP A 271 20.94 7.81 3.65
N ALA A 272 21.98 7.43 2.90
CA ALA A 272 22.41 6.04 2.77
C ALA A 272 23.01 5.47 4.06
N GLY A 273 23.67 6.31 4.87
CA GLY A 273 24.23 5.92 6.16
C GLY A 273 23.11 5.52 7.14
N ARG A 274 22.07 6.33 7.25
CA ARG A 274 20.91 6.07 8.10
C ARG A 274 20.13 4.82 7.64
N ALA A 275 19.95 4.64 6.33
CA ALA A 275 19.35 3.45 5.77
C ALA A 275 20.15 2.20 6.09
N SER A 276 21.47 2.25 5.92
CA SER A 276 22.39 1.16 6.26
C SER A 276 22.38 0.85 7.75
N TRP A 277 22.40 1.88 8.59
CA TRP A 277 22.32 1.75 10.04
C TRP A 277 21.06 0.98 10.46
N LEU A 278 19.87 1.44 10.04
CA LEU A 278 18.62 0.76 10.42
C LEU A 278 18.55 -0.68 9.91
N SER A 279 18.99 -0.92 8.66
CA SER A 279 19.06 -2.26 8.09
C SER A 279 19.95 -3.19 8.90
N GLY A 280 21.09 -2.69 9.41
CA GLY A 280 22.00 -3.42 10.31
C GLY A 280 21.37 -3.70 11.69
N GLN A 281 20.59 -2.75 12.22
CA GLN A 281 19.95 -2.93 13.53
C GLN A 281 18.81 -3.96 13.49
N VAL A 282 18.00 -3.95 12.43
CA VAL A 282 16.79 -4.82 12.31
C VAL A 282 17.14 -6.31 12.28
N VAL A 283 18.34 -6.68 11.80
CA VAL A 283 18.79 -8.09 11.72
C VAL A 283 19.43 -8.61 13.00
N ARG A 284 19.64 -7.74 14.02
CA ARG A 284 20.21 -8.16 15.31
C ARG A 284 19.27 -9.09 16.07
N PRO A 285 19.83 -9.94 16.96
CA PRO A 285 19.01 -10.78 17.83
C PRO A 285 18.03 -9.96 18.67
N ARG A 286 16.77 -10.43 18.77
CA ARG A 286 15.72 -9.75 19.54
C ARG A 286 16.14 -9.44 20.98
N ALA A 287 16.87 -10.34 21.62
CA ALA A 287 17.35 -10.14 22.99
C ALA A 287 18.33 -8.97 23.17
N GLU A 288 19.04 -8.59 22.09
CA GLU A 288 19.91 -7.42 22.09
C GLU A 288 19.14 -6.13 21.81
N ILE A 289 18.16 -6.20 20.91
CA ILE A 289 17.33 -5.05 20.53
C ILE A 289 16.39 -4.66 21.68
N ASP A 290 15.79 -5.66 22.34
CA ASP A 290 14.72 -5.49 23.31
C ASP A 290 14.93 -6.47 24.48
N PRO A 291 15.98 -6.27 25.31
CA PRO A 291 16.23 -7.12 26.46
C PRO A 291 15.06 -7.08 27.44
N PRO A 292 14.80 -8.15 28.22
CA PRO A 292 13.74 -8.16 29.23
C PRO A 292 13.90 -6.99 30.22
N PRO A 293 12.80 -6.36 30.67
CA PRO A 293 12.85 -5.32 31.70
C PRO A 293 13.52 -5.81 32.98
N LEU A 294 14.39 -5.00 33.62
CA LEU A 294 15.06 -5.32 34.88
C LEU A 294 14.10 -5.36 36.06
N VAL A 295 12.99 -4.60 36.01
CA VAL A 295 11.98 -4.49 37.07
C VAL A 295 10.59 -4.43 36.47
N THR A 296 9.62 -4.91 37.24
CA THR A 296 8.18 -4.83 36.98
C THR A 296 7.53 -3.72 37.82
N GLY A 297 6.26 -3.42 37.54
CA GLY A 297 5.47 -2.51 38.36
C GLY A 297 5.37 -2.97 39.82
N ASP A 298 5.20 -4.28 40.04
CA ASP A 298 5.11 -4.86 41.39
C ASP A 298 6.41 -4.73 42.17
N ASP A 299 7.57 -4.89 41.51
CA ASP A 299 8.88 -4.65 42.11
C ASP A 299 9.02 -3.22 42.63
N LEU A 300 8.54 -2.23 41.84
CA LEU A 300 8.61 -0.81 42.20
C LEU A 300 7.61 -0.47 43.33
N LEU A 301 6.42 -1.06 43.33
CA LEU A 301 5.46 -0.90 44.44
C LEU A 301 6.01 -1.49 45.74
N ALA A 302 6.62 -2.67 45.68
CA ALA A 302 7.25 -3.31 46.82
C ALA A 302 8.44 -2.50 47.37
N ALA A 303 9.13 -1.73 46.51
CA ALA A 303 10.21 -0.82 46.85
C ALA A 303 9.76 0.54 47.42
N GLY A 304 8.43 0.83 47.44
CA GLY A 304 7.87 2.05 48.01
C GLY A 304 7.54 3.15 47.00
N VAL A 305 7.57 2.87 45.69
CA VAL A 305 7.09 3.85 44.69
C VAL A 305 5.59 4.04 44.84
N THR A 306 5.12 5.28 44.86
CA THR A 306 3.69 5.60 45.01
C THR A 306 2.86 5.02 43.87
N PRO A 307 1.75 4.29 44.17
CA PRO A 307 0.87 3.73 43.15
C PRO A 307 0.31 4.77 42.18
N GLY A 308 0.04 4.34 40.93
CA GLY A 308 -0.57 5.17 39.92
C GLY A 308 0.44 5.69 38.88
N LYS A 309 0.32 6.94 38.43
CA LYS A 309 1.14 7.53 37.36
C LYS A 309 2.65 7.53 37.67
N ALA A 310 3.02 7.59 38.95
CA ALA A 310 4.41 7.57 39.39
C ALA A 310 5.12 6.25 39.01
N VAL A 311 4.46 5.10 39.16
CA VAL A 311 5.01 3.80 38.77
C VAL A 311 5.28 3.75 37.26
N GLY A 312 4.35 4.23 36.42
CA GLY A 312 4.53 4.29 34.98
C GLY A 312 5.71 5.17 34.56
N ALA A 313 5.84 6.35 35.18
CA ALA A 313 6.94 7.26 34.92
C ALA A 313 8.30 6.67 35.37
N ALA A 314 8.34 6.00 36.53
CA ALA A 314 9.54 5.33 37.03
C ALA A 314 9.94 4.16 36.10
N LEU A 315 8.99 3.32 35.66
CA LEU A 315 9.24 2.24 34.69
C LEU A 315 9.83 2.76 33.38
N ALA A 316 9.25 3.83 32.82
CA ALA A 316 9.73 4.41 31.57
C ALA A 316 11.18 4.95 31.71
N ARG A 317 11.47 5.64 32.80
CA ARG A 317 12.82 6.17 33.11
C ARG A 317 13.82 5.03 33.28
N VAL A 318 13.51 4.03 34.10
CA VAL A 318 14.37 2.87 34.36
C VAL A 318 14.60 2.10 33.04
N ARG A 319 13.56 1.95 32.23
CA ARG A 319 13.68 1.29 30.93
C ARG A 319 14.64 2.05 30.00
N ALA A 320 14.55 3.37 29.95
CA ALA A 320 15.48 4.18 29.16
C ALA A 320 16.94 3.98 29.62
N LEU A 321 17.20 4.09 30.93
CA LEU A 321 18.52 3.87 31.49
C LEU A 321 19.07 2.45 31.21
N GLN A 322 18.21 1.42 31.27
CA GLN A 322 18.60 0.06 30.93
C GLN A 322 18.98 -0.06 29.46
N LEU A 323 18.16 0.51 28.56
CA LEU A 323 18.41 0.47 27.10
C LEU A 323 19.70 1.20 26.73
N ASP A 324 20.00 2.30 27.42
CA ASP A 324 21.21 3.08 27.20
C ASP A 324 22.45 2.51 27.93
N GLY A 325 22.27 1.36 28.61
CA GLY A 325 23.38 0.67 29.32
C GLY A 325 23.86 1.34 30.61
N ALA A 326 23.12 2.35 31.07
CA ALA A 326 23.47 3.07 32.32
C ALA A 326 23.18 2.26 33.59
N ILE A 327 22.28 1.29 33.51
CA ILE A 327 21.95 0.31 34.58
C ILE A 327 21.81 -1.09 33.97
N VAL A 328 22.29 -2.10 34.71
CA VAL A 328 22.31 -3.49 34.23
C VAL A 328 21.75 -4.49 35.25
N THR A 329 21.46 -4.05 36.49
CA THR A 329 20.94 -4.91 37.54
C THR A 329 19.60 -4.42 38.09
N LYS A 330 18.82 -5.36 38.65
CA LYS A 330 17.55 -5.05 39.35
C LYS A 330 17.74 -4.05 40.49
N GLY A 331 18.85 -4.15 41.24
CA GLY A 331 19.15 -3.22 42.35
C GLY A 331 19.36 -1.79 41.87
N GLU A 332 20.16 -1.60 40.82
CA GLU A 332 20.36 -0.28 40.20
C GLU A 332 19.05 0.29 39.66
N ALA A 333 18.22 -0.55 39.05
CA ALA A 333 16.92 -0.14 38.54
C ALA A 333 15.97 0.35 39.64
N ILE A 334 15.90 -0.33 40.79
CA ILE A 334 15.12 0.11 41.94
C ILE A 334 15.67 1.43 42.51
N ALA A 335 16.99 1.54 42.69
CA ALA A 335 17.63 2.78 43.18
C ALA A 335 17.33 3.97 42.24
N ALA A 336 17.45 3.78 40.91
CA ALA A 336 17.11 4.80 39.93
C ALA A 336 15.63 5.19 39.94
N ALA A 337 14.74 4.23 40.23
CA ALA A 337 13.29 4.48 40.35
C ALA A 337 12.97 5.40 41.54
N LEU A 338 13.62 5.19 42.69
CA LEU A 338 13.40 5.95 43.93
C LEU A 338 14.04 7.36 43.90
N ASN A 339 15.21 7.51 43.25
CA ASN A 339 15.94 8.80 43.21
C ASN A 339 15.30 9.85 42.27
N GLY A 340 14.25 9.51 41.54
CA GLY A 340 13.54 10.41 40.64
C GLY A 340 12.05 10.53 40.94
N ALA A 341 11.62 10.07 42.12
CA ALA A 341 10.24 10.15 42.60
C ALA A 341 9.98 11.50 43.27
#